data_5d140632dd369acf235dfbfa6e6798c6
#
_entry.id   5d140632dd369acf235dfbfa6e6798c6
#
_cell.length_a   1.000
_cell.length_b   1.000
_cell.length_c   1.000
_cell.angle_alpha   90.00
_cell.angle_beta   90.00
_cell.angle_gamma   90.00
#
_symmetry.space_group_name_H-M   'P 1'
#
loop_
_entity.id
_entity.type
_entity.pdbx_description
1 polymer ?
#
loop_
_entity_poly.entity_id
_entity_poly.type
_entity_poly.pdbx_seq_one_letter_code
_entity_poly.pdbx_strand_id
1 'polypeptide(L)'
;TEMRAGSRVAWGGQVYYCDLTLCSSGAFLGVNLRDLVPKTVVKLEDLGGKSIAIDAYNALYQFLAIIRQPDGAPLKDSSGRVTSHLSGLLYRTSNLVEWGIKPVYVFDGAPPALKEVEIKRRMRVKEEAAVRYERALREGKPEEARVYAQATSHLKDYMAEDSKKLLDLMGIPWIQAPSEGEAQASHVAKSGDADYCVSQD
;
A
#
# COMPACT_ATOMS: atom_id res chain seq x y z
N THR A 1 4.94 14.30 -23.00
CA THR A 1 4.51 13.25 -22.07
C THR A 1 5.54 13.19 -20.96
N GLU A 2 5.21 13.63 -19.78
CA GLU A 2 6.13 13.85 -18.66
C GLU A 2 5.86 12.87 -17.51
N MET A 3 6.91 12.27 -16.95
CA MET A 3 6.87 11.28 -15.88
C MET A 3 7.25 11.88 -14.53
N ARG A 4 6.57 11.51 -13.45
CA ARG A 4 6.97 11.88 -12.10
C ARG A 4 7.41 10.63 -11.32
N ALA A 5 8.68 10.53 -11.00
CA ALA A 5 9.21 9.48 -10.14
C ALA A 5 8.60 9.58 -8.72
N GLY A 6 8.14 8.46 -8.16
CA GLY A 6 7.51 8.41 -6.85
C GLY A 6 5.98 8.55 -6.86
N SER A 7 5.32 8.38 -7.98
CA SER A 7 3.87 8.55 -8.09
C SER A 7 3.14 7.24 -8.36
N ARG A 8 2.37 6.89 -7.52
CA ARG A 8 1.04 6.29 -7.37
C ARG A 8 0.40 5.74 -8.63
N VAL A 9 0.11 4.47 -8.61
CA VAL A 9 -0.68 3.78 -9.62
C VAL A 9 -2.17 3.98 -9.34
N ALA A 10 -2.90 4.38 -10.35
CA ALA A 10 -4.27 4.81 -10.26
C ALA A 10 -5.33 3.75 -10.61
N TRP A 11 -6.57 4.05 -10.28
CA TRP A 11 -7.76 3.37 -10.75
C TRP A 11 -8.27 4.00 -12.04
N GLY A 12 -8.68 3.18 -13.02
CA GLY A 12 -9.45 3.63 -14.18
C GLY A 12 -8.71 4.41 -15.25
N GLY A 13 -7.47 4.02 -15.61
CA GLY A 13 -6.76 4.61 -16.77
C GLY A 13 -6.26 6.04 -16.57
N GLN A 14 -6.50 6.64 -15.42
CA GLN A 14 -5.93 7.90 -14.98
C GLN A 14 -5.01 7.67 -13.80
N VAL A 15 -3.80 8.26 -13.83
CA VAL A 15 -2.91 8.31 -12.69
C VAL A 15 -3.53 9.23 -11.65
N TYR A 16 -4.20 8.66 -10.67
CA TYR A 16 -4.61 9.42 -9.50
C TYR A 16 -3.41 9.57 -8.59
N TYR A 17 -2.96 10.78 -8.43
CA TYR A 17 -2.25 11.16 -7.25
C TYR A 17 -3.21 10.93 -6.08
N CYS A 18 -3.04 9.87 -5.33
CA CYS A 18 -3.51 9.90 -3.97
C CYS A 18 -2.65 10.94 -3.29
N ASP A 19 -3.12 12.15 -3.19
CA ASP A 19 -2.47 13.16 -2.39
C ASP A 19 -2.54 12.67 -0.94
N LEU A 20 -1.39 12.23 -0.40
CA LEU A 20 -1.27 11.85 1.01
C LEU A 20 -1.53 13.05 1.94
N THR A 21 -1.76 14.24 1.37
CA THR A 21 -2.24 15.40 2.12
C THR A 21 -3.65 15.22 2.68
N LEU A 22 -4.46 14.28 2.15
CA LEU A 22 -5.76 13.91 2.75
C LEU A 22 -5.63 12.87 3.88
N CYS A 23 -4.46 12.26 4.09
CA CYS A 23 -4.10 11.52 5.28
C CYS A 23 -3.31 12.41 6.28
N SER A 24 -3.62 13.68 6.32
CA SER A 24 -2.87 14.74 7.01
C SER A 24 -3.08 14.83 8.52
N SER A 25 -3.03 13.72 9.22
CA SER A 25 -2.82 13.73 10.66
C SER A 25 -1.71 12.78 11.14
N GLY A 26 -0.97 12.17 10.22
CA GLY A 26 0.22 11.38 10.52
C GLY A 26 1.47 12.14 10.14
N ALA A 27 2.30 12.48 11.13
CA ALA A 27 3.58 13.15 10.90
C ALA A 27 4.41 12.40 9.83
N PHE A 28 4.68 13.06 8.72
CA PHE A 28 5.65 12.63 7.73
C PHE A 28 7.02 12.53 8.41
N LEU A 29 7.60 11.35 8.43
CA LEU A 29 8.95 11.11 8.97
C LEU A 29 10.00 10.90 7.88
N GLY A 30 9.62 11.05 6.62
CA GLY A 30 10.55 11.03 5.49
C GLY A 30 10.98 12.44 5.10
N VAL A 31 12.21 12.60 4.62
CA VAL A 31 12.67 13.82 3.97
C VAL A 31 12.01 13.90 2.61
N ASN A 32 11.30 14.99 2.32
CA ASN A 32 10.69 15.20 1.00
C ASN A 32 11.79 15.53 -0.03
N LEU A 33 12.25 14.53 -0.76
CA LEU A 33 13.24 14.65 -1.83
C LEU A 33 12.63 14.99 -3.20
N ARG A 34 11.33 15.20 -3.28
CA ARG A 34 10.60 15.37 -4.56
C ARG A 34 11.12 16.50 -5.42
N ASP A 35 11.66 17.55 -4.82
CA ASP A 35 12.15 18.72 -5.54
C ASP A 35 13.60 18.58 -6.01
N LEU A 36 14.30 17.55 -5.51
CA LEU A 36 15.71 17.26 -5.86
C LEU A 36 15.82 16.23 -7.00
N VAL A 37 14.74 15.55 -7.36
CA VAL A 37 14.75 14.48 -8.38
C VAL A 37 14.04 14.96 -9.64
N PRO A 38 14.63 14.79 -10.84
CA PRO A 38 13.96 15.08 -12.10
C PRO A 38 12.73 14.19 -12.23
N LYS A 39 11.60 14.78 -12.60
CA LYS A 39 10.29 14.12 -12.64
C LYS A 39 9.74 14.12 -14.06
N THR A 40 9.33 12.96 -14.51
CA THR A 40 8.63 12.75 -15.77
C THR A 40 7.26 12.13 -15.48
N VAL A 41 6.17 12.55 -16.12
CA VAL A 41 4.84 11.94 -15.93
C VAL A 41 4.64 10.81 -16.94
N VAL A 42 4.33 9.58 -16.49
CA VAL A 42 4.00 8.43 -17.35
C VAL A 42 2.57 8.04 -17.14
N LYS A 43 1.90 7.64 -18.19
CA LYS A 43 0.62 6.96 -18.10
C LYS A 43 0.86 5.47 -17.88
N LEU A 44 -0.09 4.78 -17.24
CA LEU A 44 -0.04 3.32 -17.07
C LEU A 44 0.07 2.57 -18.40
N GLU A 45 -0.59 3.07 -19.42
CA GLU A 45 -0.55 2.54 -20.78
C GLU A 45 0.87 2.49 -21.35
N ASP A 46 1.70 3.47 -21.00
CA ASP A 46 3.10 3.57 -21.45
C ASP A 46 4.01 2.52 -20.78
N LEU A 47 3.52 1.86 -19.73
CA LEU A 47 4.23 0.79 -19.00
C LEU A 47 3.88 -0.62 -19.50
N GLY A 48 3.08 -0.74 -20.57
CA GLY A 48 2.76 -2.05 -21.19
C GLY A 48 4.02 -2.82 -21.57
N GLY A 49 4.08 -4.10 -21.20
CA GLY A 49 5.24 -4.96 -21.39
C GLY A 49 6.34 -4.83 -20.34
N LYS A 50 6.27 -3.81 -19.47
CA LYS A 50 7.26 -3.54 -18.43
C LYS A 50 7.00 -4.35 -17.16
N SER A 51 8.08 -4.69 -16.46
CA SER A 51 8.06 -5.31 -15.14
C SER A 51 8.21 -4.25 -14.05
N ILE A 52 7.37 -4.34 -13.01
CA ILE A 52 7.37 -3.40 -11.90
C ILE A 52 7.48 -4.13 -10.56
N ALA A 53 8.46 -3.76 -9.75
CA ALA A 53 8.60 -4.22 -8.37
C ALA A 53 7.76 -3.33 -7.45
N ILE A 54 6.81 -3.93 -6.70
CA ILE A 54 5.84 -3.24 -5.87
C ILE A 54 6.07 -3.63 -4.42
N ASP A 55 6.21 -2.65 -3.52
CA ASP A 55 6.17 -2.89 -2.08
C ASP A 55 4.78 -3.43 -1.69
N ALA A 56 4.75 -4.72 -1.29
CA ALA A 56 3.52 -5.42 -0.96
C ALA A 56 2.86 -4.85 0.29
N TYR A 57 3.64 -4.58 1.35
CA TYR A 57 3.09 -4.07 2.60
C TYR A 57 2.47 -2.69 2.42
N ASN A 58 3.13 -1.81 1.68
CA ASN A 58 2.61 -0.50 1.34
C ASN A 58 1.29 -0.61 0.56
N ALA A 59 1.23 -1.45 -0.48
CA ALA A 59 0.01 -1.70 -1.25
C ALA A 59 -1.13 -2.25 -0.36
N LEU A 60 -0.84 -3.25 0.49
CA LEU A 60 -1.84 -3.84 1.39
C LEU A 60 -2.38 -2.83 2.41
N TYR A 61 -1.52 -1.98 2.97
CA TYR A 61 -1.96 -0.89 3.85
C TYR A 61 -2.91 0.08 3.15
N GLN A 62 -2.63 0.44 1.89
CA GLN A 62 -3.54 1.27 1.09
C GLN A 62 -4.90 0.61 0.90
N PHE A 63 -4.91 -0.68 0.55
CA PHE A 63 -6.17 -1.41 0.35
C PHE A 63 -6.99 -1.46 1.64
N LEU A 64 -6.36 -1.73 2.78
CA LEU A 64 -7.01 -1.70 4.09
C LEU A 64 -7.54 -0.32 4.48
N ALA A 65 -6.88 0.76 4.04
CA ALA A 65 -7.31 2.12 4.31
C ALA A 65 -8.49 2.57 3.42
N ILE A 66 -8.48 2.18 2.14
CA ILE A 66 -9.41 2.67 1.13
C ILE A 66 -10.63 1.76 0.97
N ILE A 67 -10.44 0.42 0.97
CA ILE A 67 -11.50 -0.55 0.68
C ILE A 67 -12.26 -0.86 1.96
N ARG A 68 -13.33 -0.12 2.16
CA ARG A 68 -14.20 -0.18 3.35
C ARG A 68 -15.66 -0.10 2.97
N GLN A 69 -16.50 -0.54 3.87
CA GLN A 69 -17.94 -0.35 3.80
C GLN A 69 -18.30 1.13 4.03
N PRO A 70 -19.52 1.56 3.69
CA PRO A 70 -19.97 2.95 3.90
C PRO A 70 -19.86 3.43 5.35
N ASP A 71 -19.98 2.52 6.31
CA ASP A 71 -19.83 2.78 7.76
C ASP A 71 -18.36 2.90 8.21
N GLY A 72 -17.41 2.76 7.29
CA GLY A 72 -15.98 2.77 7.58
C GLY A 72 -15.39 1.43 8.04
N ALA A 73 -16.22 0.39 8.22
CA ALA A 73 -15.73 -0.93 8.57
C ALA A 73 -14.97 -1.60 7.40
N PRO A 74 -13.91 -2.38 7.64
CA PRO A 74 -13.28 -3.15 6.59
C PRO A 74 -14.20 -4.25 6.08
N LEU A 75 -14.01 -4.69 4.84
CA LEU A 75 -14.68 -5.88 4.31
C LEU A 75 -14.26 -7.11 5.12
N LYS A 76 -15.22 -7.97 5.40
CA LYS A 76 -15.01 -9.20 6.17
C LYS A 76 -15.68 -10.38 5.48
N ASP A 77 -15.13 -11.57 5.69
CA ASP A 77 -15.78 -12.83 5.33
C ASP A 77 -16.85 -13.23 6.35
N SER A 78 -17.51 -14.37 6.12
CA SER A 78 -18.54 -14.91 7.02
C SER A 78 -18.01 -15.30 8.40
N SER A 79 -16.70 -15.49 8.56
CA SER A 79 -16.04 -15.79 9.84
C SER A 79 -15.55 -14.53 10.57
N GLY A 80 -15.74 -13.34 9.97
CA GLY A 80 -15.34 -12.06 10.53
C GLY A 80 -13.87 -11.68 10.24
N ARG A 81 -13.15 -12.44 9.41
CA ARG A 81 -11.79 -12.10 8.98
C ARG A 81 -11.82 -10.98 7.94
N VAL A 82 -10.93 -10.01 8.09
CA VAL A 82 -10.82 -8.90 7.14
C VAL A 82 -10.31 -9.37 5.78
N THR A 83 -11.00 -8.98 4.71
CA THR A 83 -10.71 -9.37 3.32
C THR A 83 -10.46 -8.18 2.38
N SER A 84 -10.52 -6.94 2.87
CA SER A 84 -10.26 -5.73 2.07
C SER A 84 -8.93 -5.78 1.31
N HIS A 85 -7.88 -6.31 1.94
CA HIS A 85 -6.55 -6.46 1.34
C HIS A 85 -6.56 -7.40 0.14
N LEU A 86 -7.29 -8.53 0.22
CA LEU A 86 -7.43 -9.49 -0.88
C LEU A 86 -8.21 -8.90 -2.05
N SER A 87 -9.32 -8.22 -1.77
CA SER A 87 -10.09 -7.52 -2.80
C SER A 87 -9.23 -6.49 -3.52
N GLY A 88 -8.50 -5.67 -2.77
CA GLY A 88 -7.61 -4.66 -3.36
C GLY A 88 -6.49 -5.27 -4.18
N LEU A 89 -5.86 -6.31 -3.66
CA LEU A 89 -4.77 -7.01 -4.33
C LEU A 89 -5.26 -7.64 -5.66
N LEU A 90 -6.39 -8.35 -5.63
CA LEU A 90 -6.98 -8.97 -6.80
C LEU A 90 -7.27 -7.94 -7.90
N TYR A 91 -8.06 -6.92 -7.58
CA TYR A 91 -8.47 -5.93 -8.58
C TYR A 91 -7.29 -5.10 -9.10
N ARG A 92 -6.39 -4.68 -8.21
CA ARG A 92 -5.21 -3.91 -8.63
C ARG A 92 -4.30 -4.72 -9.54
N THR A 93 -4.00 -5.95 -9.16
CA THR A 93 -3.14 -6.85 -9.94
C THR A 93 -3.78 -7.17 -11.29
N SER A 94 -5.08 -7.48 -11.31
CA SER A 94 -5.81 -7.73 -12.58
C SER A 94 -5.74 -6.54 -13.51
N ASN A 95 -5.95 -5.33 -13.01
CA ASN A 95 -5.84 -4.11 -13.81
C ASN A 95 -4.43 -3.89 -14.36
N LEU A 96 -3.39 -4.14 -13.57
CA LEU A 96 -2.00 -4.02 -14.05
C LEU A 96 -1.72 -5.02 -15.18
N VAL A 97 -2.16 -6.27 -15.02
CA VAL A 97 -2.00 -7.32 -16.04
C VAL A 97 -2.82 -7.00 -17.31
N GLU A 98 -4.02 -6.44 -17.18
CA GLU A 98 -4.84 -6.00 -18.32
C GLU A 98 -4.12 -4.93 -19.16
N TRP A 99 -3.36 -4.03 -18.53
CA TRP A 99 -2.49 -3.06 -19.22
C TRP A 99 -1.18 -3.67 -19.75
N GLY A 100 -1.00 -4.99 -19.64
CA GLY A 100 0.20 -5.69 -20.07
C GLY A 100 1.41 -5.46 -19.15
N ILE A 101 1.21 -4.88 -17.96
CA ILE A 101 2.26 -4.67 -16.97
C ILE A 101 2.52 -5.99 -16.22
N LYS A 102 3.78 -6.26 -15.89
CA LYS A 102 4.22 -7.46 -15.17
C LYS A 102 4.57 -7.11 -13.72
N PRO A 103 3.62 -7.17 -12.77
CA PRO A 103 3.90 -6.85 -11.39
C PRO A 103 4.69 -7.96 -10.69
N VAL A 104 5.62 -7.56 -9.81
CA VAL A 104 6.33 -8.41 -8.86
C VAL A 104 6.13 -7.80 -7.48
N TYR A 105 5.54 -8.55 -6.55
CA TYR A 105 5.31 -8.05 -5.19
C TYR A 105 6.47 -8.40 -4.28
N VAL A 106 6.94 -7.42 -3.50
CA VAL A 106 8.05 -7.59 -2.56
C VAL A 106 7.52 -7.44 -1.14
N PHE A 107 7.59 -8.53 -0.36
CA PHE A 107 7.14 -8.55 1.04
C PHE A 107 8.30 -8.23 1.98
N ASP A 108 8.05 -7.43 3.02
CA ASP A 108 9.02 -7.13 4.07
C ASP A 108 9.47 -8.38 4.81
N GLY A 109 10.75 -8.40 5.15
CA GLY A 109 11.34 -9.36 6.09
C GLY A 109 11.36 -8.83 7.52
N ALA A 110 12.37 -9.25 8.27
CA ALA A 110 12.57 -8.78 9.63
C ALA A 110 12.99 -7.30 9.65
N PRO A 111 12.29 -6.44 10.42
CA PRO A 111 12.65 -5.03 10.49
C PRO A 111 14.04 -4.84 11.13
N PRO A 112 14.84 -3.86 10.67
CA PRO A 112 16.10 -3.52 11.32
C PRO A 112 15.88 -3.04 12.76
N ALA A 113 16.81 -3.41 13.67
CA ALA A 113 16.73 -3.03 15.09
C ALA A 113 16.57 -1.52 15.30
N LEU A 114 17.17 -0.70 14.44
CA LEU A 114 17.06 0.76 14.49
C LEU A 114 15.62 1.30 14.29
N LYS A 115 14.74 0.51 13.64
CA LYS A 115 13.34 0.91 13.42
C LYS A 115 12.38 0.51 14.55
N GLU A 116 12.81 -0.23 15.55
CA GLU A 116 11.93 -0.64 16.65
C GLU A 116 11.24 0.52 17.36
N VAL A 117 11.97 1.61 17.62
CA VAL A 117 11.43 2.82 18.28
C VAL A 117 10.32 3.44 17.42
N GLU A 118 10.53 3.53 16.12
CA GLU A 118 9.56 4.07 15.19
C GLU A 118 8.34 3.17 15.04
N ILE A 119 8.53 1.85 14.99
CA ILE A 119 7.43 0.88 14.96
C ILE A 119 6.56 1.03 16.22
N LYS A 120 7.17 1.10 17.41
CA LYS A 120 6.45 1.32 18.67
C LYS A 120 5.69 2.65 18.68
N ARG A 121 6.29 3.71 18.13
CA ARG A 121 5.62 5.01 18.00
C ARG A 121 4.40 4.93 17.08
N ARG A 122 4.53 4.29 15.92
CA ARG A 122 3.42 4.08 14.97
C ARG A 122 2.29 3.24 15.57
N MET A 123 2.63 2.19 16.34
CA MET A 123 1.63 1.37 17.04
C MET A 123 0.82 2.22 18.01
N ARG A 124 1.48 3.05 18.84
CA ARG A 124 0.79 3.93 19.79
C ARG A 124 -0.16 4.91 19.11
N VAL A 125 0.23 5.52 17.98
CA VAL A 125 -0.64 6.41 17.21
C VAL A 125 -1.87 5.66 16.68
N LYS A 126 -1.71 4.41 16.25
CA LYS A 126 -2.82 3.57 15.78
C LYS A 126 -3.77 3.18 16.92
N GLU A 127 -3.24 2.89 18.10
CA GLU A 127 -4.05 2.60 19.30
C GLU A 127 -4.89 3.83 19.71
N GLU A 128 -4.27 5.01 19.72
CA GLU A 128 -4.99 6.26 19.99
C GLU A 128 -6.10 6.53 18.95
N ALA A 129 -5.83 6.25 17.66
CA ALA A 129 -6.83 6.38 16.61
C ALA A 129 -7.98 5.36 16.78
N ALA A 130 -7.69 4.14 17.25
CA ALA A 130 -8.72 3.13 17.53
C ALA A 130 -9.68 3.59 18.63
N VAL A 131 -9.17 4.17 19.71
CA VAL A 131 -10.00 4.73 20.80
C VAL A 131 -10.88 5.87 20.28
N ARG A 132 -10.35 6.75 19.44
CA ARG A 132 -11.11 7.85 18.82
C ARG A 132 -12.18 7.33 17.87
N TYR A 133 -11.88 6.28 17.11
CA TYR A 133 -12.85 5.62 16.23
C TYR A 133 -14.05 5.08 17.01
N GLU A 134 -13.81 4.32 18.08
CA GLU A 134 -14.88 3.79 18.92
C GLU A 134 -15.74 4.90 19.56
N ARG A 135 -15.08 5.98 19.98
CA ARG A 135 -15.77 7.15 20.53
C ARG A 135 -16.67 7.81 19.48
N ALA A 136 -16.16 8.05 18.27
CA ALA A 136 -16.92 8.65 17.18
C ALA A 136 -18.16 7.78 16.80
N LEU A 137 -18.02 6.44 16.82
CA LEU A 137 -19.16 5.53 16.62
C LEU A 137 -20.22 5.68 17.70
N ARG A 138 -19.82 5.75 18.99
CA ARG A 138 -20.76 5.92 20.12
C ARG A 138 -21.47 7.28 20.09
N GLU A 139 -20.77 8.33 19.61
CA GLU A 139 -21.31 9.69 19.49
C GLU A 139 -22.15 9.88 18.21
N GLY A 140 -22.29 8.85 17.36
CA GLY A 140 -23.07 8.92 16.12
C GLY A 140 -22.48 9.85 15.07
N LYS A 141 -21.14 9.98 15.01
CA LYS A 141 -20.40 10.84 14.09
C LYS A 141 -19.74 10.00 12.98
N PRO A 142 -20.45 9.60 11.92
CA PRO A 142 -19.93 8.67 10.92
C PRO A 142 -18.74 9.22 10.13
N GLU A 143 -18.69 10.52 9.85
CA GLU A 143 -17.58 11.13 9.12
C GLU A 143 -16.26 11.11 9.92
N GLU A 144 -16.33 11.45 11.22
CA GLU A 144 -15.18 11.37 12.12
C GLU A 144 -14.75 9.91 12.30
N ALA A 145 -15.70 8.99 12.47
CA ALA A 145 -15.42 7.56 12.56
C ALA A 145 -14.68 7.05 11.32
N ARG A 146 -15.10 7.47 10.12
CA ARG A 146 -14.45 7.08 8.86
C ARG A 146 -12.99 7.55 8.79
N VAL A 147 -12.69 8.77 9.21
CA VAL A 147 -11.32 9.31 9.24
C VAL A 147 -10.43 8.50 10.19
N TYR A 148 -10.91 8.26 11.42
CA TYR A 148 -10.14 7.47 12.38
C TYR A 148 -10.02 5.99 11.97
N ALA A 149 -11.04 5.42 11.34
CA ALA A 149 -11.00 4.05 10.82
C ALA A 149 -9.84 3.83 9.85
N GLN A 150 -9.53 4.80 8.98
CA GLN A 150 -8.39 4.71 8.06
C GLN A 150 -7.06 4.63 8.81
N ALA A 151 -6.91 5.42 9.87
CA ALA A 151 -5.70 5.44 10.69
C ALA A 151 -5.51 4.17 11.55
N THR A 152 -6.57 3.38 11.79
CA THR A 152 -6.52 2.14 12.59
C THR A 152 -6.12 0.90 11.79
N SER A 153 -5.82 1.04 10.50
CA SER A 153 -5.48 -0.10 9.64
C SER A 153 -4.25 -0.85 10.18
N HIS A 154 -4.46 -2.10 10.55
CA HIS A 154 -3.41 -3.01 11.00
C HIS A 154 -3.28 -4.17 10.03
N LEU A 155 -2.09 -4.33 9.46
CA LEU A 155 -1.76 -5.55 8.72
C LEU A 155 -1.43 -6.64 9.75
N LYS A 156 -2.16 -7.74 9.70
CA LYS A 156 -1.93 -8.92 10.52
C LYS A 156 -1.14 -9.96 9.71
N ASP A 157 -0.39 -10.81 10.37
CA ASP A 157 0.47 -11.81 9.71
C ASP A 157 -0.30 -12.68 8.71
N TYR A 158 -1.51 -13.12 9.06
CA TYR A 158 -2.34 -13.92 8.14
C TYR A 158 -2.68 -13.18 6.83
N MET A 159 -2.74 -11.85 6.86
CA MET A 159 -3.07 -11.06 5.66
C MET A 159 -1.94 -11.11 4.64
N ALA A 160 -0.68 -11.08 5.09
CA ALA A 160 0.48 -11.25 4.22
C ALA A 160 0.50 -12.66 3.62
N GLU A 161 0.27 -13.69 4.44
CA GLU A 161 0.24 -15.08 3.98
C GLU A 161 -0.92 -15.36 3.00
N ASP A 162 -2.12 -14.85 3.29
CA ASP A 162 -3.26 -14.98 2.37
C ASP A 162 -3.02 -14.20 1.06
N SER A 163 -2.31 -13.05 1.12
CA SER A 163 -1.91 -12.29 -0.07
C SER A 163 -0.93 -13.06 -0.94
N LYS A 164 0.08 -13.71 -0.36
CA LYS A 164 1.02 -14.56 -1.08
C LYS A 164 0.30 -15.71 -1.78
N LYS A 165 -0.60 -16.41 -1.06
CA LYS A 165 -1.42 -17.47 -1.65
C LYS A 165 -2.28 -16.98 -2.83
N LEU A 166 -2.87 -15.79 -2.71
CA LEU A 166 -3.64 -15.20 -3.79
C LEU A 166 -2.75 -14.92 -5.00
N LEU A 167 -1.55 -14.34 -4.80
CA LEU A 167 -0.59 -14.09 -5.87
C LEU A 167 -0.15 -15.39 -6.55
N ASP A 168 0.13 -16.46 -5.77
CA ASP A 168 0.45 -17.78 -6.31
C ASP A 168 -0.68 -18.31 -7.21
N LEU A 169 -1.94 -18.21 -6.76
CA LEU A 169 -3.11 -18.63 -7.54
C LEU A 169 -3.32 -17.79 -8.81
N MET A 170 -2.91 -16.52 -8.79
CA MET A 170 -2.95 -15.64 -9.95
C MET A 170 -1.75 -15.81 -10.89
N GLY A 171 -0.74 -16.61 -10.52
CA GLY A 171 0.51 -16.75 -11.26
C GLY A 171 1.38 -15.49 -11.23
N ILE A 172 1.25 -14.66 -10.21
CA ILE A 172 1.99 -13.41 -10.04
C ILE A 172 3.19 -13.64 -9.12
N PRO A 173 4.42 -13.34 -9.57
CA PRO A 173 5.61 -13.55 -8.76
C PRO A 173 5.65 -12.62 -7.55
N TRP A 174 6.19 -13.14 -6.45
CA TRP A 174 6.48 -12.36 -5.25
C TRP A 174 7.84 -12.75 -4.66
N ILE A 175 8.44 -11.84 -3.93
CA ILE A 175 9.77 -11.96 -3.30
C ILE A 175 9.62 -11.66 -1.81
N GLN A 176 10.25 -12.49 -0.98
CA GLN A 176 10.43 -12.20 0.44
C GLN A 176 11.74 -11.44 0.61
N ALA A 177 11.67 -10.17 1.02
CA ALA A 177 12.85 -9.40 1.33
C ALA A 177 13.56 -9.95 2.59
N PRO A 178 14.88 -9.85 2.67
CA PRO A 178 15.62 -10.20 3.89
C PRO A 178 15.32 -9.19 5.03
N SER A 179 14.97 -7.96 4.70
CA SER A 179 14.62 -6.87 5.61
C SER A 179 13.49 -6.03 5.02
N GLU A 180 13.75 -4.82 4.57
CA GLU A 180 12.76 -3.88 4.04
C GLU A 180 12.39 -4.20 2.58
N GLY A 181 11.10 -4.33 2.30
CA GLY A 181 10.57 -4.60 0.96
C GLY A 181 10.90 -3.49 -0.03
N GLU A 182 10.84 -2.22 0.42
CA GLU A 182 11.17 -1.07 -0.41
C GLU A 182 12.65 -1.09 -0.88
N ALA A 183 13.58 -1.37 0.04
CA ALA A 183 14.99 -1.51 -0.30
C ALA A 183 15.21 -2.68 -1.27
N GLN A 184 14.53 -3.80 -1.08
CA GLN A 184 14.59 -4.96 -1.95
C GLN A 184 13.96 -4.66 -3.32
N ALA A 185 12.82 -3.99 -3.39
CA ALA A 185 12.19 -3.58 -4.65
C ALA A 185 13.09 -2.64 -5.46
N SER A 186 13.74 -1.69 -4.78
CA SER A 186 14.75 -0.82 -5.40
C SER A 186 15.95 -1.60 -5.90
N HIS A 187 16.41 -2.62 -5.15
CA HIS A 187 17.50 -3.49 -5.58
C HIS A 187 17.13 -4.29 -6.83
N VAL A 188 15.95 -4.89 -6.87
CA VAL A 188 15.45 -5.65 -8.03
C VAL A 188 15.36 -4.77 -9.28
N ALA A 189 14.92 -3.52 -9.15
CA ALA A 189 14.93 -2.58 -10.26
C ALA A 189 16.34 -2.17 -10.68
N LYS A 190 17.25 -1.98 -9.73
CA LYS A 190 18.64 -1.59 -10.00
C LYS A 190 19.45 -2.72 -10.65
N SER A 191 19.18 -3.99 -10.29
CA SER A 191 19.83 -5.16 -10.91
C SER A 191 19.32 -5.46 -12.32
N GLY A 192 18.21 -4.85 -12.72
CA GLY A 192 17.59 -5.08 -14.03
C GLY A 192 16.60 -6.26 -14.06
N ASP A 193 16.28 -6.84 -12.90
CA ASP A 193 15.26 -7.90 -12.78
C ASP A 193 13.83 -7.35 -12.86
N ALA A 194 13.67 -6.05 -12.63
CA ALA A 194 12.47 -5.29 -12.95
C ALA A 194 12.83 -3.98 -13.65
N ASP A 195 11.95 -3.48 -14.52
CA ASP A 195 12.16 -2.19 -15.21
C ASP A 195 11.98 -1.00 -14.26
N TYR A 196 11.09 -1.11 -13.28
CA TYR A 196 10.75 -0.04 -12.35
C TYR A 196 10.50 -0.55 -10.94
N CYS A 197 10.74 0.32 -9.96
CA CYS A 197 10.28 0.15 -8.58
C CYS A 197 9.12 1.13 -8.32
N VAL A 198 8.07 0.65 -7.65
CA VAL A 198 6.91 1.44 -7.24
C VAL A 198 6.86 1.52 -5.73
N SER A 199 7.10 2.72 -5.21
CA SER A 199 6.99 3.08 -3.80
C SER A 199 6.14 4.33 -3.63
N GLN A 200 5.72 4.62 -2.41
CA GLN A 200 4.99 5.86 -2.07
C GLN A 200 5.91 6.97 -1.58
N ASP A 201 7.13 6.66 -1.20
CA ASP A 201 8.10 7.60 -0.65
C ASP A 201 8.89 8.35 -1.73
#